data_db17f27d6a386eeebc533e7041a541ba
#
_entry.id   db17f27d6a386eeebc533e7041a541ba
#
_cell.length_a   1.000
_cell.length_b   1.000
_cell.length_c   1.000
_cell.angle_alpha   90.00
_cell.angle_beta   90.00
_cell.angle_gamma   90.00
#
_symmetry.space_group_name_H-M   'P 1'
#
loop_
_entity.id
_entity.type
_entity.pdbx_description
1 polymer ?
#
loop_
_entity_poly.entity_id
_entity_poly.type
_entity_poly.pdbx_seq_one_letter_code
_entity_poly.pdbx_strand_id
1 'polypeptide(L)'
;GLMVSALVFNQGVQAGVSSQPSSETKQIRQADEGDIVRAKKLDFMFAKLEDANNQQSALRIERAIWQLWLNPDNRILKKSMQTIMATREAGNYEESIMLLNDLITRYPNYSEGWNQRATIYYLMGNFDASVLDVAQTLKLEPRHFGALSGLAAILWQQGNQDLARKSLKEAVRIHPFLSGRGMFNQ
;
A
#
# COMPACT_ATOMS: atom_id res chain seq x y z
N GLY A 1 5.94 26.45 77.66
CA GLY A 1 6.72 26.77 76.48
C GLY A 1 6.07 26.22 75.24
N LEU A 2 5.37 27.06 74.49
CA LEU A 2 4.78 26.73 73.20
C LEU A 2 5.72 27.19 72.12
N MET A 3 6.27 26.26 71.33
CA MET A 3 6.99 26.59 70.09
C MET A 3 6.01 26.62 68.93
N VAL A 4 5.91 27.76 68.26
CA VAL A 4 5.19 27.95 67.01
C VAL A 4 6.17 27.72 65.90
N SER A 5 6.03 26.62 65.18
CA SER A 5 6.78 26.35 63.93
C SER A 5 6.17 27.10 62.74
N ALA A 6 6.93 27.96 62.14
CA ALA A 6 6.56 28.68 60.92
C ALA A 6 6.57 27.73 59.74
N LEU A 7 5.42 27.58 59.05
CA LEU A 7 5.31 26.93 57.75
C LEU A 7 5.87 27.90 56.67
N VAL A 8 6.98 27.51 56.08
CA VAL A 8 7.49 28.14 54.86
C VAL A 8 6.76 27.58 53.68
N PHE A 9 5.89 28.37 53.04
CA PHE A 9 5.29 28.06 51.74
C PHE A 9 6.36 28.20 50.68
N ASN A 10 6.82 27.07 50.17
CA ASN A 10 7.69 27.04 48.99
C ASN A 10 6.77 27.09 47.74
N GLN A 11 6.68 28.27 47.11
CA GLN A 11 6.03 28.41 45.81
C GLN A 11 6.95 27.80 44.74
N GLY A 12 6.67 26.55 44.37
CA GLY A 12 7.29 25.90 43.23
C GLY A 12 6.79 26.58 41.94
N VAL A 13 7.70 27.27 41.29
CA VAL A 13 7.50 27.79 39.91
C VAL A 13 7.28 26.58 39.00
N GLN A 14 6.06 26.36 38.56
CA GLN A 14 5.80 25.45 37.47
C GLN A 14 6.26 26.11 36.17
N ALA A 15 7.51 25.80 35.79
CA ALA A 15 7.98 26.05 34.44
C ALA A 15 7.17 25.13 33.50
N GLY A 16 6.21 25.71 32.77
CA GLY A 16 5.51 25.06 31.70
C GLY A 16 6.52 24.63 30.65
N VAL A 17 6.86 23.35 30.63
CA VAL A 17 7.64 22.74 29.54
C VAL A 17 6.74 22.67 28.33
N SER A 18 6.73 23.70 27.52
CA SER A 18 6.22 23.68 26.16
C SER A 18 7.20 22.84 25.34
N SER A 19 7.07 21.52 25.41
CA SER A 19 7.85 20.60 24.60
C SER A 19 7.36 20.69 23.15
N GLN A 20 8.04 21.48 22.34
CA GLN A 20 7.91 21.43 20.90
C GLN A 20 8.18 19.97 20.44
N PRO A 21 7.33 19.38 19.61
CA PRO A 21 7.55 18.01 19.14
C PRO A 21 8.89 17.94 18.39
N SER A 22 9.66 16.87 18.64
CA SER A 22 10.95 16.65 17.96
C SER A 22 10.76 16.61 16.45
N SER A 23 11.85 16.83 15.70
CA SER A 23 11.82 16.73 14.23
C SER A 23 11.30 15.36 13.76
N GLU A 24 11.64 14.31 14.48
CA GLU A 24 11.18 12.94 14.24
C GLU A 24 9.68 12.80 14.47
N THR A 25 9.13 13.35 15.56
CA THR A 25 7.69 13.36 15.84
C THR A 25 6.91 14.16 14.79
N LYS A 26 7.49 15.25 14.26
CA LYS A 26 6.89 16.03 13.16
C LYS A 26 6.89 15.24 11.86
N GLN A 27 7.96 14.51 11.55
CA GLN A 27 8.05 13.67 10.34
C GLN A 27 7.07 12.49 10.40
N ILE A 28 6.92 11.84 11.54
CA ILE A 28 5.94 10.77 11.76
C ILE A 28 4.51 11.29 11.54
N ARG A 29 4.15 12.42 12.17
CA ARG A 29 2.81 13.03 11.98
C ARG A 29 2.53 13.44 10.54
N GLN A 30 3.50 13.99 9.82
CA GLN A 30 3.34 14.35 8.41
C GLN A 30 3.18 13.12 7.51
N ALA A 31 3.86 12.00 7.83
CA ALA A 31 3.68 10.74 7.12
C ALA A 31 2.27 10.18 7.33
N ASP A 32 1.75 10.19 8.56
CA ASP A 32 0.39 9.74 8.88
C ASP A 32 -0.67 10.61 8.19
N GLU A 33 -0.51 11.92 8.17
CA GLU A 33 -1.43 12.83 7.46
C GLU A 33 -1.41 12.60 5.95
N GLY A 34 -0.26 12.37 5.34
CA GLY A 34 -0.10 12.05 3.93
C GLY A 34 -0.83 10.74 3.56
N ASP A 35 -0.70 9.73 4.40
CA ASP A 35 -1.36 8.44 4.21
C ASP A 35 -2.88 8.54 4.33
N ILE A 36 -3.39 9.35 5.26
CA ILE A 36 -4.82 9.64 5.40
C ILE A 36 -5.36 10.37 4.16
N VAL A 37 -4.65 11.38 3.67
CA VAL A 37 -5.04 12.12 2.47
C VAL A 37 -5.04 11.20 1.24
N ARG A 38 -4.03 10.34 1.11
CA ARG A 38 -3.95 9.36 0.03
C ARG A 38 -5.09 8.35 0.08
N ALA A 39 -5.43 7.81 1.25
CA ALA A 39 -6.56 6.91 1.45
C ALA A 39 -7.88 7.56 0.99
N LYS A 40 -8.15 8.80 1.39
CA LYS A 40 -9.34 9.55 0.94
C LYS A 40 -9.37 9.77 -0.58
N LYS A 41 -8.21 10.04 -1.21
CA LYS A 41 -8.12 10.15 -2.66
C LYS A 41 -8.41 8.82 -3.34
N LEU A 42 -7.91 7.71 -2.80
CA LEU A 42 -8.21 6.36 -3.29
C LEU A 42 -9.71 6.06 -3.19
N ASP A 43 -10.34 6.33 -2.05
CA ASP A 43 -11.78 6.14 -1.86
C ASP A 43 -12.60 6.92 -2.90
N PHE A 44 -12.23 8.17 -3.14
CA PHE A 44 -12.86 8.99 -4.18
C PHE A 44 -12.65 8.41 -5.60
N MET A 45 -11.45 7.90 -5.91
CA MET A 45 -11.17 7.31 -7.22
C MET A 45 -11.91 5.98 -7.40
N PHE A 46 -12.01 5.15 -6.37
CA PHE A 46 -12.78 3.92 -6.43
C PHE A 46 -14.28 4.16 -6.61
N ALA A 47 -14.86 5.15 -5.93
CA ALA A 47 -16.25 5.55 -6.17
C ALA A 47 -16.46 6.01 -7.62
N LYS A 48 -15.54 6.80 -8.18
CA LYS A 48 -15.58 7.17 -9.60
C LYS A 48 -15.39 5.98 -10.56
N LEU A 49 -14.61 4.97 -10.16
CA LEU A 49 -14.40 3.78 -10.99
C LEU A 49 -15.67 2.93 -11.05
N GLU A 50 -16.40 2.82 -9.94
CA GLU A 50 -17.69 2.15 -9.86
C GLU A 50 -18.73 2.84 -10.77
N ASP A 51 -18.76 4.18 -10.80
CA ASP A 51 -19.64 4.99 -11.62
C ASP A 51 -19.19 5.14 -13.10
N ALA A 52 -18.07 4.53 -13.48
CA ALA A 52 -17.56 4.64 -14.84
C ALA A 52 -18.52 3.99 -15.84
N ASN A 53 -18.93 4.72 -16.89
CA ASN A 53 -19.90 4.29 -17.88
C ASN A 53 -19.29 3.81 -19.21
N ASN A 54 -17.97 3.94 -19.37
CA ASN A 54 -17.25 3.49 -20.53
C ASN A 54 -15.78 3.17 -20.21
N GLN A 55 -15.17 2.39 -21.10
CA GLN A 55 -13.78 1.95 -20.92
C GLN A 55 -12.76 3.10 -20.87
N GLN A 56 -12.97 4.17 -21.64
CA GLN A 56 -12.02 5.28 -21.67
C GLN A 56 -12.00 6.05 -20.34
N SER A 57 -13.16 6.28 -19.73
CA SER A 57 -13.24 6.91 -18.40
C SER A 57 -12.63 6.01 -17.34
N ALA A 58 -12.95 4.71 -17.35
CA ALA A 58 -12.39 3.73 -16.43
C ALA A 58 -10.87 3.66 -16.49
N LEU A 59 -10.27 3.63 -17.70
CA LEU A 59 -8.81 3.61 -17.88
C LEU A 59 -8.11 4.89 -17.37
N ARG A 60 -8.78 6.05 -17.43
CA ARG A 60 -8.24 7.28 -16.82
C ARG A 60 -8.22 7.20 -15.31
N ILE A 61 -9.30 6.67 -14.72
CA ILE A 61 -9.42 6.51 -13.26
C ILE A 61 -8.45 5.42 -12.78
N GLU A 62 -8.37 4.30 -13.48
CA GLU A 62 -7.39 3.23 -13.21
C GLU A 62 -5.96 3.77 -13.13
N ARG A 63 -5.54 4.55 -14.13
CA ARG A 63 -4.21 5.20 -14.11
C ARG A 63 -4.02 6.11 -12.91
N ALA A 64 -5.05 6.86 -12.52
CA ALA A 64 -4.98 7.71 -11.32
C ALA A 64 -4.82 6.88 -10.04
N ILE A 65 -5.51 5.74 -9.93
CA ILE A 65 -5.37 4.80 -8.79
C ILE A 65 -3.94 4.24 -8.76
N TRP A 66 -3.41 3.76 -9.91
CA TRP A 66 -2.02 3.28 -9.99
C TRP A 66 -1.02 4.36 -9.60
N GLN A 67 -1.23 5.62 -10.00
CA GLN A 67 -0.36 6.73 -9.59
C GLN A 67 -0.40 6.95 -8.08
N LEU A 68 -1.55 6.83 -7.42
CA LEU A 68 -1.66 6.94 -5.97
C LEU A 68 -0.95 5.79 -5.24
N TRP A 69 -1.01 4.57 -5.77
CA TRP A 69 -0.30 3.43 -5.20
C TRP A 69 1.21 3.52 -5.39
N LEU A 70 1.68 3.88 -6.60
CA LEU A 70 3.10 3.90 -6.95
C LEU A 70 3.87 5.14 -6.50
N ASN A 71 3.16 6.24 -6.18
CA ASN A 71 3.78 7.51 -5.78
C ASN A 71 3.31 7.95 -4.39
N PRO A 72 3.80 7.30 -3.32
CA PRO A 72 3.51 7.72 -1.95
C PRO A 72 4.05 9.12 -1.68
N ASP A 73 3.41 9.83 -0.72
CA ASP A 73 3.82 11.19 -0.34
C ASP A 73 5.17 11.21 0.39
N ASN A 74 5.54 10.11 1.06
CA ASN A 74 6.85 9.94 1.68
C ASN A 74 7.95 9.93 0.60
N ARG A 75 8.80 10.95 0.59
CA ARG A 75 9.85 11.14 -0.41
C ARG A 75 10.87 10.00 -0.48
N ILE A 76 11.22 9.41 0.67
CA ILE A 76 12.18 8.30 0.73
C ILE A 76 11.55 7.05 0.12
N LEU A 77 10.34 6.72 0.55
CA LEU A 77 9.58 5.59 0.04
C LEU A 77 9.35 5.71 -1.48
N LYS A 78 8.95 6.89 -1.94
CA LYS A 78 8.78 7.18 -3.37
C LYS A 78 10.06 6.95 -4.16
N LYS A 79 11.20 7.45 -3.68
CA LYS A 79 12.50 7.25 -4.34
C LYS A 79 12.90 5.77 -4.37
N SER A 80 12.67 5.03 -3.27
CA SER A 80 12.92 3.59 -3.22
C SER A 80 12.06 2.84 -4.25
N MET A 81 10.76 3.17 -4.35
CA MET A 81 9.88 2.58 -5.36
C MET A 81 10.35 2.87 -6.79
N GLN A 82 10.78 4.09 -7.09
CA GLN A 82 11.31 4.43 -8.42
C GLN A 82 12.54 3.58 -8.78
N THR A 83 13.46 3.41 -7.82
CA THR A 83 14.64 2.54 -8.02
C THR A 83 14.21 1.08 -8.26
N ILE A 84 13.29 0.54 -7.45
CA ILE A 84 12.77 -0.82 -7.57
C ILE A 84 12.13 -1.03 -8.95
N MET A 85 11.29 -0.09 -9.40
CA MET A 85 10.64 -0.19 -10.71
C MET A 85 11.66 -0.21 -11.85
N ALA A 86 12.68 0.66 -11.81
CA ALA A 86 13.74 0.70 -12.81
C ALA A 86 14.57 -0.61 -12.81
N THR A 87 14.91 -1.13 -11.63
CA THR A 87 15.65 -2.39 -11.49
C THR A 87 14.85 -3.59 -12.03
N ARG A 88 13.54 -3.62 -11.75
CA ARG A 88 12.63 -4.65 -12.29
C ARG A 88 12.51 -4.54 -13.82
N GLU A 89 12.37 -3.33 -14.37
CA GLU A 89 12.28 -3.09 -15.82
C GLU A 89 13.57 -3.50 -16.54
N ALA A 90 14.72 -3.41 -15.87
CA ALA A 90 16.00 -3.92 -16.36
C ALA A 90 16.12 -5.45 -16.28
N GLY A 91 15.12 -6.15 -15.72
CA GLY A 91 15.12 -7.60 -15.55
C GLY A 91 15.95 -8.12 -14.38
N ASN A 92 16.45 -7.22 -13.51
CA ASN A 92 17.26 -7.59 -12.34
C ASN A 92 16.35 -8.00 -11.16
N TYR A 93 15.70 -9.14 -11.28
CA TYR A 93 14.65 -9.59 -10.35
C TYR A 93 15.17 -9.86 -8.94
N GLU A 94 16.34 -10.50 -8.80
CA GLU A 94 16.96 -10.78 -7.50
C GLU A 94 17.30 -9.50 -6.74
N GLU A 95 17.87 -8.51 -7.42
CA GLU A 95 18.15 -7.21 -6.83
C GLU A 95 16.85 -6.48 -6.44
N SER A 96 15.83 -6.54 -7.29
CA SER A 96 14.52 -5.96 -7.00
C SER A 96 13.88 -6.59 -5.75
N ILE A 97 14.00 -7.91 -5.56
CA ILE A 97 13.55 -8.60 -4.35
C ILE A 97 14.30 -8.12 -3.12
N MET A 98 15.61 -7.96 -3.18
CA MET A 98 16.42 -7.44 -2.06
C MET A 98 15.97 -6.02 -1.66
N LEU A 99 15.77 -5.14 -2.65
CA LEU A 99 15.30 -3.77 -2.43
C LEU A 99 13.88 -3.74 -1.85
N LEU A 100 12.99 -4.64 -2.31
CA LEU A 100 11.63 -4.76 -1.80
C LEU A 100 11.59 -5.34 -0.38
N ASN A 101 12.47 -6.27 -0.03
CA ASN A 101 12.59 -6.79 1.33
C ASN A 101 12.95 -5.67 2.32
N ASP A 102 13.92 -4.82 1.96
CA ASP A 102 14.28 -3.66 2.77
C ASP A 102 13.14 -2.63 2.86
N LEU A 103 12.47 -2.35 1.72
CA LEU A 103 11.33 -1.44 1.69
C LEU A 103 10.18 -1.94 2.58
N ILE A 104 9.78 -3.21 2.46
CA ILE A 104 8.70 -3.81 3.23
C ILE A 104 9.03 -3.85 4.73
N THR A 105 10.29 -4.10 5.08
CA THR A 105 10.74 -4.07 6.48
C THR A 105 10.56 -2.67 7.07
N ARG A 106 10.86 -1.62 6.32
CA ARG A 106 10.72 -0.23 6.78
C ARG A 106 9.29 0.31 6.68
N TYR A 107 8.52 -0.17 5.71
CA TYR A 107 7.15 0.31 5.42
C TYR A 107 6.18 -0.87 5.29
N PRO A 108 5.94 -1.65 6.36
CA PRO A 108 5.15 -2.89 6.29
C PRO A 108 3.67 -2.66 5.91
N ASN A 109 3.16 -1.46 6.10
CA ASN A 109 1.78 -1.08 5.78
C ASN A 109 1.61 -0.51 4.36
N TYR A 110 2.67 -0.45 3.57
CA TYR A 110 2.60 0.00 2.19
C TYR A 110 2.26 -1.18 1.26
N SER A 111 0.99 -1.31 0.90
CA SER A 111 0.44 -2.44 0.13
C SER A 111 1.16 -2.67 -1.20
N GLU A 112 1.54 -1.59 -1.90
CA GLU A 112 2.18 -1.70 -3.21
C GLU A 112 3.59 -2.31 -3.13
N GLY A 113 4.30 -2.18 -2.02
CA GLY A 113 5.58 -2.88 -1.81
C GLY A 113 5.40 -4.40 -1.88
N TRP A 114 4.39 -4.92 -1.21
CA TRP A 114 4.03 -6.34 -1.25
C TRP A 114 3.57 -6.77 -2.65
N ASN A 115 2.71 -5.97 -3.30
CA ASN A 115 2.22 -6.24 -4.65
C ASN A 115 3.36 -6.29 -5.68
N GLN A 116 4.34 -5.40 -5.60
CA GLN A 116 5.49 -5.42 -6.50
C GLN A 116 6.37 -6.65 -6.28
N ARG A 117 6.57 -7.09 -5.03
CA ARG A 117 7.32 -8.31 -4.75
C ARG A 117 6.57 -9.56 -5.22
N ALA A 118 5.27 -9.60 -5.03
CA ALA A 118 4.41 -10.65 -5.57
C ALA A 118 4.53 -10.76 -7.10
N THR A 119 4.53 -9.62 -7.80
CA THR A 119 4.68 -9.57 -9.26
C THR A 119 6.03 -10.16 -9.70
N ILE A 120 7.12 -9.84 -9.00
CA ILE A 120 8.44 -10.37 -9.32
C ILE A 120 8.50 -11.88 -9.03
N TYR A 121 7.98 -12.33 -7.90
CA TYR A 121 7.90 -13.77 -7.61
C TYR A 121 7.10 -14.52 -8.67
N TYR A 122 6.00 -13.94 -9.16
CA TYR A 122 5.26 -14.50 -10.28
C TYR A 122 6.11 -14.64 -11.54
N LEU A 123 6.84 -13.57 -11.92
CA LEU A 123 7.73 -13.58 -13.09
C LEU A 123 8.87 -14.59 -12.97
N MET A 124 9.34 -14.87 -11.76
CA MET A 124 10.34 -15.88 -11.45
C MET A 124 9.75 -17.31 -11.32
N GLY A 125 8.43 -17.48 -11.45
CA GLY A 125 7.75 -18.77 -11.28
C GLY A 125 7.60 -19.23 -9.83
N ASN A 126 7.93 -18.36 -8.85
CA ASN A 126 7.75 -18.66 -7.43
C ASN A 126 6.33 -18.30 -7.00
N PHE A 127 5.37 -19.12 -7.41
CA PHE A 127 3.94 -18.85 -7.19
C PHE A 127 3.53 -18.86 -5.72
N ASP A 128 4.13 -19.71 -4.90
CA ASP A 128 3.81 -19.80 -3.48
C ASP A 128 4.19 -18.51 -2.75
N ALA A 129 5.39 -17.99 -2.97
CA ALA A 129 5.82 -16.72 -2.41
C ALA A 129 4.95 -15.55 -2.95
N SER A 130 4.59 -15.59 -4.24
CA SER A 130 3.72 -14.59 -4.84
C SER A 130 2.34 -14.56 -4.17
N VAL A 131 1.72 -15.72 -3.92
CA VAL A 131 0.41 -15.81 -3.25
C VAL A 131 0.45 -15.23 -1.83
N LEU A 132 1.52 -15.48 -1.07
CA LEU A 132 1.67 -14.92 0.28
C LEU A 132 1.73 -13.40 0.26
N ASP A 133 2.46 -12.83 -0.69
CA ASP A 133 2.57 -11.37 -0.84
C ASP A 133 1.27 -10.75 -1.37
N VAL A 134 0.57 -11.42 -2.28
CA VAL A 134 -0.79 -11.02 -2.70
C VAL A 134 -1.75 -11.00 -1.51
N ALA A 135 -1.72 -12.03 -0.66
CA ALA A 135 -2.57 -12.07 0.54
C ALA A 135 -2.30 -10.89 1.47
N GLN A 136 -1.03 -10.52 1.65
CA GLN A 136 -0.67 -9.35 2.45
C GLN A 136 -1.09 -8.04 1.77
N THR A 137 -0.95 -7.93 0.46
CA THR A 137 -1.45 -6.78 -0.33
C THR A 137 -2.94 -6.59 -0.11
N LEU A 138 -3.74 -7.66 -0.26
CA LEU A 138 -5.19 -7.62 -0.12
C LEU A 138 -5.67 -7.41 1.32
N LYS A 139 -4.86 -7.78 2.31
CA LYS A 139 -5.12 -7.44 3.72
C LYS A 139 -5.00 -5.93 3.96
N LEU A 140 -4.05 -5.26 3.29
CA LEU A 140 -3.78 -3.83 3.43
C LEU A 140 -4.69 -2.97 2.53
N GLU A 141 -4.97 -3.42 1.31
CA GLU A 141 -5.88 -2.79 0.35
C GLU A 141 -6.77 -3.86 -0.30
N PRO A 142 -7.95 -4.15 0.26
CA PRO A 142 -8.86 -5.18 -0.27
C PRO A 142 -9.36 -4.92 -1.70
N ARG A 143 -9.29 -3.66 -2.16
CA ARG A 143 -9.72 -3.25 -3.50
C ARG A 143 -8.58 -3.29 -4.54
N HIS A 144 -7.46 -3.91 -4.20
CA HIS A 144 -6.31 -3.96 -5.11
C HIS A 144 -6.59 -4.90 -6.29
N PHE A 145 -7.26 -4.39 -7.31
CA PHE A 145 -7.70 -5.18 -8.49
C PHE A 145 -6.51 -5.82 -9.24
N GLY A 146 -5.33 -5.19 -9.23
CA GLY A 146 -4.11 -5.77 -9.80
C GLY A 146 -3.65 -7.03 -9.05
N ALA A 147 -3.66 -6.99 -7.71
CA ALA A 147 -3.33 -8.16 -6.88
C ALA A 147 -4.35 -9.29 -7.05
N LEU A 148 -5.66 -8.97 -7.11
CA LEU A 148 -6.71 -9.95 -7.38
C LEU A 148 -6.55 -10.60 -8.76
N SER A 149 -6.19 -9.82 -9.78
CA SER A 149 -5.95 -10.35 -11.14
C SER A 149 -4.70 -11.22 -11.17
N GLY A 150 -3.64 -10.82 -10.49
CA GLY A 150 -2.42 -11.62 -10.34
C GLY A 150 -2.70 -12.95 -9.65
N LEU A 151 -3.48 -12.94 -8.56
CA LEU A 151 -3.93 -14.17 -7.88
C LEU A 151 -4.72 -15.07 -8.81
N ALA A 152 -5.63 -14.52 -9.60
CA ALA A 152 -6.40 -15.29 -10.57
C ALA A 152 -5.49 -15.98 -11.61
N ALA A 153 -4.48 -15.27 -12.11
CA ALA A 153 -3.50 -15.84 -13.05
C ALA A 153 -2.69 -16.98 -12.42
N ILE A 154 -2.21 -16.82 -11.18
CA ILE A 154 -1.47 -17.86 -10.45
C ILE A 154 -2.35 -19.09 -10.24
N LEU A 155 -3.55 -18.91 -9.72
CA LEU A 155 -4.49 -20.01 -9.45
C LEU A 155 -4.87 -20.77 -10.71
N TRP A 156 -5.03 -20.06 -11.83
CA TRP A 156 -5.27 -20.68 -13.12
C TRP A 156 -4.13 -21.58 -13.56
N GLN A 157 -2.88 -21.10 -13.44
CA GLN A 157 -1.69 -21.89 -13.78
C GLN A 157 -1.52 -23.12 -12.88
N GLN A 158 -1.95 -23.03 -11.63
CA GLN A 158 -1.95 -24.15 -10.67
C GLN A 158 -3.13 -25.14 -10.88
N GLY A 159 -4.00 -24.91 -11.88
CA GLY A 159 -5.17 -25.75 -12.15
C GLY A 159 -6.37 -25.48 -11.25
N ASN A 160 -6.29 -24.49 -10.35
CA ASN A 160 -7.35 -24.11 -9.42
C ASN A 160 -8.37 -23.16 -10.11
N GLN A 161 -8.99 -23.62 -11.19
CA GLN A 161 -9.81 -22.79 -12.08
C GLN A 161 -10.98 -22.08 -11.36
N ASP A 162 -11.66 -22.74 -10.44
CA ASP A 162 -12.81 -22.15 -9.74
C ASP A 162 -12.38 -20.98 -8.83
N LEU A 163 -11.27 -21.15 -8.13
CA LEU A 163 -10.69 -20.07 -7.31
C LEU A 163 -10.16 -18.93 -8.19
N ALA A 164 -9.56 -19.25 -9.34
CA ALA A 164 -9.12 -18.26 -10.31
C ALA A 164 -10.30 -17.41 -10.82
N ARG A 165 -11.40 -18.05 -11.24
CA ARG A 165 -12.62 -17.34 -11.67
C ARG A 165 -13.21 -16.48 -10.54
N LYS A 166 -13.22 -17.00 -9.30
CA LYS A 166 -13.70 -16.25 -8.14
C LYS A 166 -12.86 -14.99 -7.89
N SER A 167 -11.54 -15.11 -7.94
CA SER A 167 -10.62 -13.97 -7.76
C SER A 167 -10.77 -12.93 -8.87
N LEU A 168 -10.87 -13.37 -10.13
CA LEU A 168 -11.10 -12.46 -11.25
C LEU A 168 -12.47 -11.77 -11.18
N LYS A 169 -13.51 -12.48 -10.76
CA LYS A 169 -14.85 -11.90 -10.56
C LYS A 169 -14.82 -10.78 -9.51
N GLU A 170 -14.07 -10.96 -8.43
CA GLU A 170 -13.90 -9.91 -7.41
C GLU A 170 -13.12 -8.71 -7.97
N ALA A 171 -12.06 -8.93 -8.75
CA ALA A 171 -11.34 -7.86 -9.43
C ALA A 171 -12.26 -7.07 -10.38
N VAL A 172 -13.12 -7.75 -11.15
CA VAL A 172 -14.10 -7.14 -12.07
C VAL A 172 -15.20 -6.39 -11.32
N ARG A 173 -15.60 -6.88 -10.15
CA ARG A 173 -16.57 -6.17 -9.30
C ARG A 173 -16.03 -4.79 -8.87
N ILE A 174 -14.73 -4.72 -8.58
CA ILE A 174 -14.06 -3.47 -8.20
C ILE A 174 -13.80 -2.59 -9.43
N HIS A 175 -13.41 -3.20 -10.54
CA HIS A 175 -13.08 -2.52 -11.79
C HIS A 175 -13.85 -3.13 -12.97
N PRO A 176 -15.09 -2.68 -13.27
CA PRO A 176 -15.96 -3.30 -14.28
C PRO A 176 -15.38 -3.36 -15.70
N PHE A 177 -14.44 -2.47 -16.02
CA PHE A 177 -13.75 -2.40 -17.31
C PHE A 177 -12.33 -2.98 -17.29
N LEU A 178 -12.02 -3.80 -16.27
CA LEU A 178 -10.69 -4.39 -16.10
C LEU A 178 -10.23 -5.12 -17.37
N SER A 179 -9.00 -4.85 -17.80
CA SER A 179 -8.36 -5.61 -18.88
C SER A 179 -8.23 -7.08 -18.48
N GLY A 180 -8.55 -8.00 -19.39
CA GLY A 180 -8.51 -9.43 -19.10
C GLY A 180 -9.74 -9.99 -18.35
N ARG A 181 -10.79 -9.18 -18.12
CA ARG A 181 -12.04 -9.64 -17.47
C ARG A 181 -12.69 -10.87 -18.12
N GLY A 182 -12.36 -11.15 -19.37
CA GLY A 182 -12.82 -12.35 -20.10
C GLY A 182 -11.80 -13.49 -20.18
N MET A 183 -10.67 -13.40 -19.46
CA MET A 183 -9.53 -14.32 -19.59
C MET A 183 -9.90 -15.80 -19.40
N PHE A 184 -10.90 -16.11 -18.61
CA PHE A 184 -11.30 -17.47 -18.25
C PHE A 184 -12.72 -17.84 -18.74
N ASN A 185 -13.23 -17.13 -19.74
CA ASN A 185 -14.57 -17.38 -20.31
C ASN A 185 -14.55 -18.45 -21.44
N GLN A 186 -13.59 -19.40 -21.39
CA GLN A 186 -13.55 -20.54 -22.32
C GLN A 186 -14.05 -21.79 -21.63
#